data_78922c8d95c59e49e979f59fa1aebf22
#
_entry.id   78922c8d95c59e49e979f59fa1aebf22
#
_cell.length_a   1.000
_cell.length_b   1.000
_cell.length_c   1.000
_cell.angle_alpha   90.00
_cell.angle_beta   90.00
_cell.angle_gamma   90.00
#
_symmetry.space_group_name_H-M   'P 1'
#
loop_
_entity.id
_entity.type
_entity.pdbx_description
1 polymer ?
#
loop_
_entity_poly.entity_id
_entity_poly.type
_entity_poly.pdbx_seq_one_letter_code
_entity_poly.pdbx_strand_id
1 'polypeptide(L)'
;MKNRLNILLGGLGLFALQGCKAPQGGQARQPNVIYVFPDQYRNQAMEFWGQEGFRERVNFRNDPVHTPRLNDFARESMVLTSAMSNCPLSSPHRGSLLTGMYPNKSGVPLNCNSHRPISSLRADVDCVSDVFSGAGYDCAYFGKLHTDFPTPNDPQR
;
A
#
# COMPACT_ATOMS: atom_id res chain seq x y z
N MET A 1 11.18 39.69 -74.01
CA MET A 1 11.62 38.35 -73.60
C MET A 1 11.31 38.25 -72.09
N LYS A 2 10.23 37.53 -71.75
CA LYS A 2 9.79 37.35 -70.29
C LYS A 2 9.99 35.90 -69.92
N ASN A 3 10.97 35.63 -69.04
CA ASN A 3 11.17 34.31 -68.47
C ASN A 3 10.14 34.09 -67.35
N ARG A 4 9.30 33.11 -67.49
CA ARG A 4 8.41 32.64 -66.45
C ARG A 4 9.10 31.49 -65.73
N LEU A 5 9.39 31.72 -64.46
CA LEU A 5 9.90 30.71 -63.49
C LEU A 5 8.72 29.90 -62.96
N ASN A 6 8.61 28.64 -63.34
CA ASN A 6 7.62 27.73 -62.80
C ASN A 6 8.15 27.17 -61.44
N ILE A 7 7.51 27.58 -60.34
CA ILE A 7 7.75 27.01 -59.02
C ILE A 7 6.83 25.81 -58.86
N LEU A 8 7.42 24.61 -58.78
CA LEU A 8 6.73 23.39 -58.37
C LEU A 8 6.47 23.45 -56.87
N LEU A 9 5.21 23.58 -56.50
CA LEU A 9 4.78 23.37 -55.10
C LEU A 9 4.70 21.86 -54.82
N GLY A 10 5.70 21.37 -54.12
CA GLY A 10 5.69 20.02 -53.57
C GLY A 10 4.62 19.91 -52.46
N GLY A 11 3.68 19.00 -52.67
CA GLY A 11 2.63 18.73 -51.69
C GLY A 11 3.19 18.14 -50.40
N LEU A 12 3.05 18.85 -49.26
CA LEU A 12 3.22 18.29 -47.94
C LEU A 12 2.04 17.34 -47.66
N GLY A 13 2.31 16.04 -47.67
CA GLY A 13 1.38 15.05 -47.18
C GLY A 13 1.17 15.21 -45.67
N LEU A 14 -0.01 15.64 -45.26
CA LEU A 14 -0.44 15.56 -43.88
C LEU A 14 -0.59 14.08 -43.51
N PHE A 15 0.41 13.52 -42.83
CA PHE A 15 0.21 12.27 -42.09
C PHE A 15 -0.70 12.56 -40.91
N ALA A 16 -1.97 12.23 -41.03
CA ALA A 16 -2.89 12.18 -39.92
C ALA A 16 -2.42 11.04 -38.99
N LEU A 17 -1.81 11.41 -37.85
CA LEU A 17 -1.59 10.51 -36.75
C LEU A 17 -2.98 10.10 -36.22
N GLN A 18 -3.47 8.95 -36.71
CA GLN A 18 -4.60 8.29 -36.06
C GLN A 18 -4.14 7.90 -34.66
N GLY A 19 -4.41 8.77 -33.70
CA GLY A 19 -4.28 8.45 -32.30
C GLY A 19 -5.08 7.19 -32.01
N CYS A 20 -4.43 6.16 -31.46
CA CYS A 20 -5.11 5.00 -30.90
C CYS A 20 -6.18 5.51 -29.95
N LYS A 21 -7.46 5.41 -30.36
CA LYS A 21 -8.57 5.61 -29.43
C LYS A 21 -8.42 4.55 -28.36
N ALA A 22 -8.10 4.98 -27.16
CA ALA A 22 -8.24 4.12 -25.99
C ALA A 22 -9.67 3.55 -26.00
N PRO A 23 -9.87 2.27 -25.66
CA PRO A 23 -11.20 1.69 -25.63
C PRO A 23 -12.08 2.52 -24.69
N GLN A 24 -13.11 3.14 -25.26
CA GLN A 24 -14.10 3.87 -24.47
C GLN A 24 -14.85 2.85 -23.62
N GLY A 25 -14.54 2.86 -22.33
CA GLY A 25 -15.39 2.72 -21.18
C GLY A 25 -16.19 1.47 -21.01
N GLY A 26 -15.71 0.55 -20.28
CA GLY A 26 -16.42 0.13 -19.08
C GLY A 26 -15.89 0.97 -17.94
N GLN A 27 -16.76 1.50 -17.11
CA GLN A 27 -16.36 2.11 -15.82
C GLN A 27 -15.54 1.04 -15.08
N ALA A 28 -14.23 1.27 -14.93
CA ALA A 28 -13.35 0.30 -14.33
C ALA A 28 -13.92 -0.02 -12.95
N ARG A 29 -14.39 -1.26 -12.77
CA ARG A 29 -14.97 -1.69 -11.50
C ARG A 29 -13.90 -1.56 -10.43
N GLN A 30 -14.14 -0.78 -9.41
CA GLN A 30 -13.22 -0.62 -8.29
C GLN A 30 -12.95 -2.01 -7.67
N PRO A 31 -11.67 -2.42 -7.53
CA PRO A 31 -11.36 -3.70 -6.93
C PRO A 31 -11.66 -3.69 -5.43
N ASN A 32 -12.06 -4.82 -4.88
CA ASN A 32 -12.06 -4.99 -3.42
C ASN A 32 -10.63 -5.01 -2.91
N VAL A 33 -10.38 -4.33 -1.80
CA VAL A 33 -9.06 -4.26 -1.16
C VAL A 33 -9.15 -4.97 0.20
N ILE A 34 -8.36 -6.02 0.39
CA ILE A 34 -8.24 -6.73 1.66
C ILE A 34 -6.81 -6.57 2.16
N TYR A 35 -6.65 -5.91 3.30
CA TYR A 35 -5.36 -5.77 3.97
C TYR A 35 -5.30 -6.71 5.17
N VAL A 36 -4.38 -7.67 5.13
CA VAL A 36 -4.15 -8.64 6.22
C VAL A 36 -2.87 -8.28 6.94
N PHE A 37 -2.98 -7.99 8.24
CA PHE A 37 -1.85 -7.61 9.09
C PHE A 37 -1.77 -8.52 10.32
N PRO A 38 -0.95 -9.59 10.29
CA PRO A 38 -0.73 -10.45 11.44
C PRO A 38 0.02 -9.69 12.54
N ASP A 39 -0.49 -9.74 13.78
CA ASP A 39 0.17 -9.14 14.94
C ASP A 39 1.43 -9.90 15.29
N GLN A 40 2.56 -9.21 15.42
CA GLN A 40 3.86 -9.75 15.87
C GLN A 40 4.36 -10.97 15.06
N TYR A 41 4.02 -11.03 13.77
CA TYR A 41 4.45 -12.10 12.88
C TYR A 41 5.87 -11.82 12.36
N ARG A 42 6.80 -12.75 12.61
CA ARG A 42 8.20 -12.58 12.19
C ARG A 42 8.36 -12.85 10.70
N ASN A 43 9.15 -12.03 10.02
CA ASN A 43 9.43 -12.20 8.59
C ASN A 43 10.00 -13.59 8.26
N GLN A 44 10.86 -14.15 9.14
CA GLN A 44 11.45 -15.46 8.95
C GLN A 44 10.45 -16.63 9.14
N ALA A 45 9.29 -16.39 9.75
CA ALA A 45 8.29 -17.42 10.03
C ALA A 45 7.38 -17.71 8.82
N MET A 46 7.95 -17.74 7.62
CA MET A 46 7.27 -18.10 6.37
C MET A 46 8.12 -19.12 5.63
N GLU A 47 7.55 -20.30 5.37
CA GLU A 47 8.24 -21.44 4.77
C GLU A 47 8.79 -21.12 3.36
N PHE A 48 8.09 -20.28 2.58
CA PHE A 48 8.49 -19.98 1.20
C PHE A 48 9.88 -19.32 1.11
N TRP A 49 10.37 -18.66 2.16
CA TRP A 49 11.73 -18.12 2.16
C TRP A 49 12.83 -19.18 2.00
N GLY A 50 12.55 -20.44 2.37
CA GLY A 50 13.45 -21.56 2.17
C GLY A 50 13.36 -22.22 0.79
N GLN A 51 12.40 -21.84 -0.05
CA GLN A 51 12.15 -22.45 -1.35
C GLN A 51 13.01 -21.82 -2.45
N GLU A 52 13.25 -22.58 -3.51
CA GLU A 52 13.92 -22.10 -4.70
C GLU A 52 13.19 -20.88 -5.31
N GLY A 53 13.94 -19.90 -5.78
CA GLY A 53 13.43 -18.65 -6.31
C GLY A 53 13.15 -17.56 -5.25
N PHE A 54 13.03 -17.93 -3.97
CA PHE A 54 12.94 -16.97 -2.85
C PHE A 54 14.21 -16.96 -2.01
N ARG A 55 14.75 -18.13 -1.71
CA ARG A 55 15.96 -18.31 -0.87
C ARG A 55 17.15 -17.50 -1.36
N GLU A 56 17.34 -17.37 -2.66
CA GLU A 56 18.44 -16.67 -3.31
C GLU A 56 18.30 -15.14 -3.23
N ARG A 57 17.12 -14.64 -2.84
CA ARG A 57 16.80 -13.22 -2.80
C ARG A 57 16.85 -12.61 -1.41
N VAL A 58 17.12 -13.42 -0.40
CA VAL A 58 17.19 -12.99 1.00
C VAL A 58 18.51 -13.42 1.62
N ASN A 59 18.97 -12.69 2.62
CA ASN A 59 20.23 -12.94 3.33
C ASN A 59 20.02 -13.55 4.72
N PHE A 60 18.85 -14.14 4.97
CA PHE A 60 18.50 -14.79 6.22
C PHE A 60 18.00 -16.22 5.97
N ARG A 61 18.01 -17.02 7.03
CA ARG A 61 17.43 -18.36 7.04
C ARG A 61 16.01 -18.28 7.61
N ASN A 62 15.06 -18.97 6.98
CA ASN A 62 13.71 -19.07 7.50
C ASN A 62 13.66 -19.97 8.75
N ASP A 63 12.65 -19.72 9.59
CA ASP A 63 12.32 -20.59 10.70
C ASP A 63 11.79 -21.94 10.19
N PRO A 64 11.93 -23.02 10.96
CA PRO A 64 11.36 -24.33 10.64
C PRO A 64 9.84 -24.34 10.90
N VAL A 65 9.10 -23.70 9.99
CA VAL A 65 7.62 -23.58 10.04
C VAL A 65 7.00 -24.21 8.81
N HIS A 66 5.72 -24.58 8.93
CA HIS A 66 4.94 -25.13 7.82
C HIS A 66 3.79 -24.19 7.48
N THR A 67 3.91 -23.50 6.33
CA THR A 67 2.95 -22.49 5.88
C THR A 67 2.57 -22.68 4.40
N PRO A 68 1.97 -23.83 4.01
CA PRO A 68 1.76 -24.18 2.61
C PRO A 68 0.86 -23.19 1.87
N ARG A 69 -0.15 -22.62 2.53
CA ARG A 69 -1.03 -21.62 1.90
C ARG A 69 -0.32 -20.30 1.62
N LEU A 70 0.62 -19.89 2.47
CA LEU A 70 1.46 -18.74 2.19
C LEU A 70 2.46 -19.03 1.08
N ASN A 71 2.93 -20.27 0.95
CA ASN A 71 3.78 -20.68 -0.17
C ASN A 71 3.04 -20.55 -1.51
N ASP A 72 1.80 -21.03 -1.58
CA ASP A 72 0.97 -20.92 -2.78
C ASP A 72 0.71 -19.45 -3.11
N PHE A 73 0.30 -18.67 -2.12
CA PHE A 73 0.05 -17.24 -2.29
C PHE A 73 1.30 -16.47 -2.73
N ALA A 74 2.47 -16.78 -2.19
CA ALA A 74 3.73 -16.13 -2.57
C ALA A 74 4.11 -16.38 -4.05
N ARG A 75 3.80 -17.56 -4.60
CA ARG A 75 4.07 -17.88 -6.02
C ARG A 75 3.22 -17.08 -6.99
N GLU A 76 2.03 -16.68 -6.56
CA GLU A 76 1.05 -15.92 -7.37
C GLU A 76 1.06 -14.42 -7.08
N SER A 77 2.00 -13.96 -6.23
CA SER A 77 2.02 -12.60 -5.70
C SER A 77 3.34 -11.89 -5.96
N MET A 78 3.33 -10.57 -5.82
CA MET A 78 4.55 -9.79 -5.68
C MET A 78 5.05 -9.89 -4.25
N VAL A 79 6.25 -10.46 -4.05
CA VAL A 79 6.88 -10.58 -2.74
C VAL A 79 7.96 -9.51 -2.57
N LEU A 80 7.78 -8.65 -1.58
CA LEU A 80 8.74 -7.58 -1.24
C LEU A 80 9.79 -8.13 -0.27
N THR A 81 10.98 -8.44 -0.77
CA THR A 81 12.04 -9.10 0.00
C THR A 81 12.77 -8.18 0.98
N SER A 82 12.66 -6.86 0.81
CA SER A 82 13.38 -5.84 1.60
C SER A 82 12.45 -4.79 2.20
N ALA A 83 11.17 -5.13 2.41
CA ALA A 83 10.25 -4.24 3.07
C ALA A 83 10.61 -4.08 4.55
N MET A 84 10.65 -2.83 5.02
CA MET A 84 10.98 -2.50 6.40
C MET A 84 9.90 -1.66 7.05
N SER A 85 9.63 -1.93 8.33
CA SER A 85 8.81 -1.05 9.14
C SER A 85 9.60 0.20 9.54
N ASN A 86 8.97 1.36 9.47
CA ASN A 86 9.55 2.62 9.96
C ASN A 86 9.67 2.65 11.49
N CYS A 87 8.91 1.82 12.21
CA CYS A 87 9.00 1.60 13.65
C CYS A 87 8.42 0.21 13.99
N PRO A 88 9.24 -0.78 14.36
CA PRO A 88 8.79 -2.15 14.63
C PRO A 88 8.21 -2.29 16.05
N LEU A 89 7.36 -1.37 16.47
CA LEU A 89 6.66 -1.33 17.75
C LEU A 89 5.16 -1.22 17.49
N SER A 90 4.32 -1.87 18.26
CA SER A 90 2.90 -2.08 18.04
C SER A 90 2.14 -0.81 17.64
N SER A 91 1.93 0.12 18.57
CA SER A 91 1.13 1.34 18.30
C SER A 91 1.76 2.28 17.28
N PRO A 92 3.07 2.58 17.31
CA PRO A 92 3.70 3.43 16.31
C PRO A 92 3.58 2.88 14.88
N HIS A 93 3.78 1.56 14.71
CA HIS A 93 3.62 0.93 13.40
C HIS A 93 2.17 1.03 12.91
N ARG A 94 1.19 0.78 13.78
CA ARG A 94 -0.24 0.86 13.46
C ARG A 94 -0.66 2.29 13.11
N GLY A 95 -0.21 3.29 13.86
CA GLY A 95 -0.41 4.69 13.52
C GLY A 95 0.15 5.04 12.14
N SER A 96 1.36 4.57 11.84
CA SER A 96 1.99 4.77 10.53
C SER A 96 1.23 4.06 9.42
N LEU A 97 0.77 2.83 9.65
CA LEU A 97 0.00 2.04 8.69
C LEU A 97 -1.32 2.73 8.33
N LEU A 98 -2.03 3.22 9.34
CA LEU A 98 -3.34 3.85 9.14
C LEU A 98 -3.26 5.22 8.47
N THR A 99 -2.19 5.98 8.71
CA THR A 99 -2.09 7.38 8.25
C THR A 99 -1.08 7.61 7.13
N GLY A 100 -0.22 6.63 6.83
CA GLY A 100 0.93 6.83 5.95
C GLY A 100 2.03 7.75 6.52
N MET A 101 1.93 8.14 7.79
CA MET A 101 2.84 9.09 8.43
C MET A 101 3.85 8.39 9.34
N TYR A 102 5.02 9.01 9.57
CA TYR A 102 5.94 8.58 10.62
C TYR A 102 5.30 8.75 12.01
N PRO A 103 5.71 7.93 13.01
CA PRO A 103 5.11 7.91 14.35
C PRO A 103 4.97 9.28 15.02
N ASN A 104 6.00 10.12 14.93
CA ASN A 104 5.97 11.48 15.50
C ASN A 104 4.95 12.41 14.81
N LYS A 105 4.64 12.14 13.53
CA LYS A 105 3.67 12.93 12.77
C LYS A 105 2.24 12.43 12.99
N SER A 106 2.05 11.13 13.13
CA SER A 106 0.75 10.55 13.41
C SER A 106 0.28 10.78 14.86
N GLY A 107 1.19 11.20 15.76
CA GLY A 107 0.90 11.36 17.19
C GLY A 107 1.13 10.09 18.02
N VAL A 108 1.66 9.02 17.41
CA VAL A 108 1.85 7.72 18.08
C VAL A 108 3.34 7.34 18.16
N PRO A 109 4.19 8.10 18.87
CA PRO A 109 5.63 7.81 18.93
C PRO A 109 5.97 6.59 19.81
N LEU A 110 5.09 6.20 20.73
CA LEU A 110 5.25 5.10 21.67
C LEU A 110 3.99 4.23 21.71
N ASN A 111 4.06 3.09 22.38
CA ASN A 111 2.86 2.30 22.64
C ASN A 111 1.84 3.09 23.45
N CYS A 112 0.61 3.09 22.96
CA CYS A 112 -0.52 3.69 23.65
C CYS A 112 -0.87 2.83 24.87
N ASN A 113 -0.90 3.45 26.04
CA ASN A 113 -1.35 2.82 27.29
C ASN A 113 -1.77 3.91 28.30
N SER A 114 -2.56 3.53 29.31
CA SER A 114 -3.10 4.45 30.33
C SER A 114 -2.03 5.19 31.15
N HIS A 115 -0.80 4.67 31.19
CA HIS A 115 0.31 5.26 31.95
C HIS A 115 1.16 6.22 31.08
N ARG A 116 0.89 6.33 29.79
CA ARG A 116 1.65 7.16 28.85
C ARG A 116 0.71 7.94 27.92
N PRO A 117 0.04 8.98 28.44
CA PRO A 117 -0.98 9.74 27.71
C PRO A 117 -0.41 10.63 26.58
N ILE A 118 0.87 10.52 26.25
CA ILE A 118 1.54 11.29 25.20
C ILE A 118 1.47 10.62 23.81
N SER A 119 0.94 9.40 23.72
CA SER A 119 0.90 8.63 22.49
C SER A 119 -0.55 8.27 22.17
N SER A 120 -1.12 9.00 21.25
CA SER A 120 -2.48 8.82 20.72
C SER A 120 -2.54 9.31 19.31
N LEU A 121 -3.33 8.63 18.47
CA LEU A 121 -3.54 9.05 17.10
C LEU A 121 -4.17 10.44 17.07
N ARG A 122 -3.59 11.34 16.31
CA ARG A 122 -4.12 12.70 16.16
C ARG A 122 -5.48 12.68 15.49
N ALA A 123 -6.40 13.49 15.99
CA ALA A 123 -7.76 13.59 15.46
C ALA A 123 -7.85 14.39 14.13
N ASP A 124 -6.79 15.14 13.80
CA ASP A 124 -6.73 16.01 12.63
C ASP A 124 -5.93 15.42 11.46
N VAL A 125 -5.72 14.10 11.46
CA VAL A 125 -5.05 13.40 10.37
C VAL A 125 -6.01 12.42 9.69
N ASP A 126 -5.97 12.38 8.37
CA ASP A 126 -6.72 11.42 7.59
C ASP A 126 -6.12 10.02 7.76
N CYS A 127 -6.97 9.04 7.93
CA CYS A 127 -6.62 7.64 7.86
C CYS A 127 -6.88 7.07 6.46
N VAL A 128 -6.31 5.92 6.18
CA VAL A 128 -6.55 5.19 4.93
C VAL A 128 -8.04 4.92 4.71
N SER A 129 -8.81 4.69 5.79
CA SER A 129 -10.27 4.55 5.75
C SER A 129 -10.98 5.81 5.23
N ASP A 130 -10.51 6.99 5.62
CA ASP A 130 -11.13 8.26 5.18
C ASP A 130 -10.91 8.47 3.68
N VAL A 131 -9.70 8.16 3.21
CA VAL A 131 -9.35 8.24 1.78
C VAL A 131 -10.17 7.23 0.96
N PHE A 132 -10.29 5.98 1.41
CA PHE A 132 -11.07 4.96 0.71
C PHE A 132 -12.57 5.26 0.74
N SER A 133 -13.09 5.70 1.88
CA SER A 133 -14.51 6.12 1.98
C SER A 133 -14.81 7.31 1.07
N GLY A 134 -13.91 8.29 1.01
CA GLY A 134 -14.01 9.40 0.07
C GLY A 134 -13.98 8.97 -1.41
N ALA A 135 -13.37 7.83 -1.72
CA ALA A 135 -13.36 7.21 -3.05
C ALA A 135 -14.56 6.26 -3.28
N GLY A 136 -15.51 6.18 -2.36
CA GLY A 136 -16.73 5.39 -2.50
C GLY A 136 -16.61 3.92 -2.07
N TYR A 137 -15.61 3.58 -1.26
CA TYR A 137 -15.50 2.25 -0.65
C TYR A 137 -16.22 2.17 0.69
N ASP A 138 -16.85 1.05 0.95
CA ASP A 138 -17.25 0.66 2.29
C ASP A 138 -16.04 0.09 3.03
N CYS A 139 -15.68 0.69 4.17
CA CYS A 139 -14.50 0.31 4.93
C CYS A 139 -14.90 -0.43 6.22
N ALA A 140 -14.18 -1.49 6.56
CA ALA A 140 -14.34 -2.22 7.80
C ALA A 140 -12.97 -2.58 8.39
N TYR A 141 -12.86 -2.57 9.72
CA TYR A 141 -11.66 -2.96 10.45
C TYR A 141 -12.01 -4.05 11.47
N PHE A 142 -11.20 -5.09 11.51
CA PHE A 142 -11.37 -6.22 12.43
C PHE A 142 -10.06 -6.48 13.17
N GLY A 143 -10.13 -6.60 14.48
CA GLY A 143 -8.99 -6.97 15.33
C GLY A 143 -8.40 -5.80 16.11
N LYS A 144 -7.12 -5.91 16.44
CA LYS A 144 -6.41 -4.99 17.32
C LYS A 144 -6.10 -3.66 16.64
N LEU A 145 -6.65 -2.57 17.12
CA LEU A 145 -6.35 -1.21 16.67
C LEU A 145 -5.12 -0.62 17.39
N HIS A 146 -5.17 -0.46 18.69
CA HIS A 146 -4.07 -0.05 19.57
C HIS A 146 -3.36 1.25 19.16
N THR A 147 -4.12 2.23 18.73
CA THR A 147 -3.61 3.56 18.33
C THR A 147 -4.06 4.68 19.23
N ASP A 148 -4.83 4.34 20.26
CA ASP A 148 -5.37 5.28 21.22
C ASP A 148 -5.41 4.68 22.65
N PHE A 149 -5.74 5.53 23.64
CA PHE A 149 -6.00 5.07 24.99
C PHE A 149 -7.39 4.43 25.07
N PRO A 150 -7.55 3.33 25.78
CA PRO A 150 -8.86 2.94 26.23
C PRO A 150 -9.35 3.99 27.23
N THR A 151 -10.15 4.94 26.77
CA THR A 151 -10.91 5.78 27.67
C THR A 151 -12.09 4.96 28.20
N PRO A 152 -12.28 4.85 29.51
CA PRO A 152 -13.34 4.02 30.08
C PRO A 152 -14.75 4.36 29.61
N ASN A 153 -14.93 5.49 28.95
CA ASN A 153 -16.22 6.05 28.57
C ASN A 153 -16.39 6.28 27.06
N ASP A 154 -15.49 5.78 26.22
CA ASP A 154 -15.63 5.87 24.76
C ASP A 154 -15.84 4.47 24.16
N PRO A 155 -17.08 4.01 23.99
CA PRO A 155 -17.39 2.70 23.43
C PRO A 155 -17.17 2.62 21.90
N GLN A 156 -16.73 3.71 21.25
CA GLN A 156 -16.62 3.80 19.78
C GLN A 156 -15.17 3.81 19.27
N ARG A 157 -14.17 3.60 20.14
CA ARG A 157 -12.76 3.54 19.74
C ARG A 157 -12.05 2.27 20.15
#